data_c79f2ddf358f69baa77985f9636384e9
#
_entry.id   c79f2ddf358f69baa77985f9636384e9
#
_cell.length_a   1.000
_cell.length_b   1.000
_cell.length_c   1.000
_cell.angle_alpha   90.00
_cell.angle_beta   90.00
_cell.angle_gamma   90.00
#
_symmetry.space_group_name_H-M   'P 1'
#
loop_
_entity.id
_entity.type
_entity.pdbx_description
1 polymer ?
#
loop_
_entity_poly.entity_id
_entity_poly.type
_entity_poly.pdbx_seq_one_letter_code
_entity_poly.pdbx_strand_id
1 'polypeptide(L)'
;MTFLLLALALSFSERFDEIRRDATKEELYRILYDLPKGGDLHDHLGGAIFSETWFRLATGGGSFYTRVRLSECASSCPAPTLQFHTVLESTWSRLPPCCQSEYEPLEELDSDRKASWMNAMRLDAEGEGRDEFFEKIWPRLNEILDQAPILAEASVETQKLFAHEGVSYVEFQLSPFDRRKGDRVLSPEEFSDILEERLAREDAVKTGVTVRMQTNVLRFHRDAEKMVERSWAFVDGNRDLWVSVNLVGREDNDRGYPLRFLDTFRAMRRRYPRIGLAIHGGEVDEPNHHVRDTLLLGADRIGHGTNLVTDPETLLLMRTGKFAVEISLVSNRLLGYAEDLSTHPFPELLRLGIPVCISTDDRGMWDSNMTDEWFEAVTRFNLSWEEILELGRNSLEFAFVSKEVKAKLLERYERDIAAFAARYAEGDWRRQALRVDARPSGYARKYLLVP
;
A
#
# COMPACT_ATOMS: atom_id res chain seq x y z
N MET A 1 -8.49 -27.27 20.34
CA MET A 1 -8.48 -27.07 18.87
C MET A 1 -7.24 -26.28 18.43
N THR A 2 -6.90 -25.18 19.07
CA THR A 2 -5.76 -24.31 18.72
C THR A 2 -4.38 -25.01 18.71
N PHE A 3 -4.07 -25.88 19.70
CA PHE A 3 -2.80 -26.61 19.76
C PHE A 3 -2.60 -27.63 18.64
N LEU A 4 -3.65 -28.28 18.18
CA LEU A 4 -3.56 -29.28 17.08
C LEU A 4 -3.37 -28.60 15.73
N LEU A 5 -3.97 -27.43 15.53
CA LEU A 5 -3.82 -26.62 14.32
C LEU A 5 -2.42 -26.03 14.21
N LEU A 6 -1.84 -25.56 15.32
CA LEU A 6 -0.47 -25.07 15.36
C LEU A 6 0.56 -26.20 15.13
N ALA A 7 0.31 -27.39 15.68
CA ALA A 7 1.17 -28.55 15.45
C ALA A 7 1.19 -29.01 13.98
N LEU A 8 0.03 -28.99 13.30
CA LEU A 8 -0.07 -29.29 11.88
C LEU A 8 0.66 -28.24 11.01
N ALA A 9 0.52 -26.96 11.34
CA ALA A 9 1.22 -25.88 10.63
C ALA A 9 2.75 -26.01 10.79
N LEU A 10 3.25 -26.32 11.98
CA LEU A 10 4.68 -26.51 12.23
C LEU A 10 5.23 -27.78 11.56
N SER A 11 4.43 -28.84 11.40
CA SER A 11 4.84 -30.08 10.73
C SER A 11 5.00 -29.93 9.20
N PHE A 12 4.58 -28.79 8.64
CA PHE A 12 4.65 -28.52 7.20
C PHE A 12 6.01 -27.98 6.74
N SER A 13 6.93 -27.65 7.66
CA SER A 13 8.20 -26.99 7.36
C SER A 13 9.06 -27.79 6.34
N GLU A 14 9.29 -29.07 6.58
CA GLU A 14 10.07 -29.91 5.65
C GLU A 14 9.43 -30.00 4.26
N ARG A 15 8.09 -30.05 4.23
CA ARG A 15 7.33 -30.06 2.98
C ARG A 15 7.42 -28.73 2.24
N PHE A 16 7.38 -27.63 2.94
CA PHE A 16 7.56 -26.30 2.35
C PHE A 16 8.97 -26.14 1.78
N ASP A 17 10.00 -26.62 2.47
CA ASP A 17 11.37 -26.61 1.97
C ASP A 17 11.54 -27.47 0.69
N GLU A 18 10.87 -28.61 0.63
CA GLU A 18 10.79 -29.42 -0.62
C GLU A 18 10.13 -28.62 -1.74
N ILE A 19 8.95 -28.03 -1.49
CA ILE A 19 8.22 -27.24 -2.48
C ILE A 19 9.09 -26.09 -2.98
N ARG A 20 9.68 -25.31 -2.08
CA ARG A 20 10.51 -24.15 -2.42
C ARG A 20 11.72 -24.53 -3.28
N ARG A 21 12.33 -25.69 -3.03
CA ARG A 21 13.47 -26.19 -3.78
C ARG A 21 13.09 -26.74 -5.15
N ASP A 22 11.97 -27.45 -5.24
CA ASP A 22 11.63 -28.31 -6.37
C ASP A 22 10.56 -27.72 -7.30
N ALA A 23 9.87 -26.64 -6.87
CA ALA A 23 8.87 -25.95 -7.66
C ALA A 23 9.50 -25.10 -8.77
N THR A 24 8.85 -25.07 -9.92
CA THR A 24 9.09 -24.01 -10.90
C THR A 24 8.62 -22.66 -10.35
N LYS A 25 9.07 -21.57 -10.96
CA LYS A 25 8.61 -20.22 -10.57
C LYS A 25 7.08 -20.09 -10.63
N GLU A 26 6.46 -20.63 -11.68
CA GLU A 26 5.01 -20.60 -11.84
C GLU A 26 4.30 -21.42 -10.75
N GLU A 27 4.77 -22.62 -10.46
CA GLU A 27 4.20 -23.47 -9.41
C GLU A 27 4.33 -22.80 -8.03
N LEU A 28 5.51 -22.26 -7.70
CA LEU A 28 5.72 -21.54 -6.43
C LEU A 28 4.83 -20.29 -6.33
N TYR A 29 4.72 -19.52 -7.43
CA TYR A 29 3.85 -18.35 -7.47
C TYR A 29 2.39 -18.71 -7.20
N ARG A 30 1.88 -19.79 -7.82
CA ARG A 30 0.51 -20.29 -7.57
C ARG A 30 0.30 -20.68 -6.11
N ILE A 31 1.28 -21.36 -5.51
CA ILE A 31 1.23 -21.76 -4.10
C ILE A 31 1.23 -20.51 -3.20
N LEU A 32 2.10 -19.54 -3.47
CA LEU A 32 2.14 -18.28 -2.72
C LEU A 32 0.90 -17.41 -2.97
N TYR A 33 0.25 -17.54 -4.13
CA TYR A 33 -1.04 -16.85 -4.38
C TYR A 33 -2.17 -17.41 -3.49
N ASP A 34 -2.19 -18.72 -3.25
CA ASP A 34 -3.14 -19.42 -2.36
C ASP A 34 -2.79 -19.28 -0.85
N LEU A 35 -1.58 -18.80 -0.52
CA LEU A 35 -1.11 -18.65 0.85
C LEU A 35 -1.90 -17.58 1.60
N PRO A 36 -2.45 -17.86 2.80
CA PRO A 36 -2.97 -16.83 3.68
C PRO A 36 -1.85 -15.90 4.16
N LYS A 37 -1.96 -14.61 3.87
CA LYS A 37 -0.89 -13.62 4.10
C LYS A 37 -1.10 -12.72 5.31
N GLY A 38 -2.25 -12.87 6.00
CA GLY A 38 -2.60 -11.99 7.12
C GLY A 38 -3.15 -10.64 6.65
N GLY A 39 -2.42 -9.56 6.84
CA GLY A 39 -2.85 -8.21 6.47
C GLY A 39 -1.82 -7.45 5.65
N ASP A 40 -2.27 -6.36 5.04
CA ASP A 40 -1.46 -5.29 4.49
C ASP A 40 -1.65 -4.03 5.34
N LEU A 41 -0.57 -3.52 5.94
CA LEU A 41 -0.61 -2.41 6.87
C LEU A 41 -0.08 -1.10 6.27
N HIS A 42 0.45 -1.16 5.04
CA HIS A 42 1.07 -0.04 4.37
C HIS A 42 0.68 -0.03 2.90
N ASP A 43 -0.44 0.62 2.60
CA ASP A 43 -0.99 0.70 1.24
C ASP A 43 -1.58 2.09 1.01
N HIS A 44 -1.03 2.84 0.06
CA HIS A 44 -1.57 4.13 -0.36
C HIS A 44 -2.73 3.90 -1.32
N LEU A 45 -3.97 4.09 -0.88
CA LEU A 45 -5.15 3.79 -1.69
C LEU A 45 -5.07 4.36 -3.12
N GLY A 46 -4.58 5.61 -3.28
CA GLY A 46 -4.42 6.21 -4.60
C GLY A 46 -3.42 5.49 -5.50
N GLY A 47 -2.33 4.99 -4.92
CA GLY A 47 -1.30 4.25 -5.62
C GLY A 47 -1.59 2.75 -5.76
N ALA A 48 -2.49 2.23 -4.93
CA ALA A 48 -2.91 0.82 -4.98
C ALA A 48 -3.81 0.48 -6.16
N ILE A 49 -4.45 1.49 -6.75
CA ILE A 49 -5.45 1.30 -7.82
C ILE A 49 -4.74 1.12 -9.15
N PHE A 50 -4.99 -0.01 -9.81
CA PHE A 50 -4.45 -0.30 -11.14
C PHE A 50 -4.95 0.69 -12.20
N SER A 51 -4.11 1.00 -13.17
CA SER A 51 -4.41 2.00 -14.21
C SER A 51 -5.65 1.66 -15.04
N GLU A 52 -5.96 0.38 -15.25
CA GLU A 52 -7.19 -0.08 -15.88
C GLU A 52 -8.44 0.28 -15.05
N THR A 53 -8.35 0.15 -13.75
CA THR A 53 -9.42 0.53 -12.82
C THR A 53 -9.57 2.04 -12.79
N TRP A 54 -8.48 2.80 -12.74
CA TRP A 54 -8.51 4.25 -12.89
C TRP A 54 -9.20 4.68 -14.16
N PHE A 55 -8.81 4.10 -15.32
CA PHE A 55 -9.43 4.41 -16.59
C PHE A 55 -10.94 4.15 -16.56
N ARG A 56 -11.34 2.98 -16.10
CA ARG A 56 -12.75 2.58 -15.99
C ARG A 56 -13.57 3.51 -15.09
N LEU A 57 -13.01 3.89 -13.93
CA LEU A 57 -13.70 4.76 -12.99
C LEU A 57 -13.74 6.22 -13.47
N ALA A 58 -12.70 6.68 -14.13
CA ALA A 58 -12.64 8.03 -14.70
C ALA A 58 -13.53 8.22 -15.92
N THR A 59 -13.83 7.15 -16.70
CA THR A 59 -14.69 7.18 -17.90
C THR A 59 -16.05 6.54 -17.68
N GLY A 60 -16.24 5.79 -16.59
CA GLY A 60 -17.40 4.95 -16.31
C GLY A 60 -18.60 5.66 -15.71
N GLY A 61 -19.29 6.46 -16.53
CA GLY A 61 -20.71 6.71 -16.34
C GLY A 61 -21.14 7.80 -15.37
N GLY A 62 -21.59 8.90 -15.90
CA GLY A 62 -22.71 9.67 -15.40
C GLY A 62 -22.42 10.96 -14.62
N SER A 63 -21.23 11.24 -14.13
CA SER A 63 -21.00 12.45 -13.34
C SER A 63 -19.65 13.12 -13.52
N PHE A 64 -18.68 12.44 -14.09
CA PHE A 64 -17.33 12.97 -14.23
C PHE A 64 -16.85 12.78 -15.67
N TYR A 65 -17.02 13.83 -16.48
CA TYR A 65 -16.33 13.89 -17.76
C TYR A 65 -14.89 14.31 -17.47
N THR A 66 -13.96 13.42 -17.79
CA THR A 66 -12.52 13.68 -17.62
C THR A 66 -11.88 13.98 -18.97
N ARG A 67 -10.91 14.90 -18.94
CA ARG A 67 -10.09 15.25 -20.09
C ARG A 67 -8.64 15.06 -19.79
N VAL A 68 -7.87 14.63 -20.77
CA VAL A 68 -6.44 14.36 -20.65
C VAL A 68 -5.65 15.25 -21.59
N ARG A 69 -4.53 15.78 -21.09
CA ARG A 69 -3.56 16.52 -21.88
C ARG A 69 -2.65 15.56 -22.63
N LEU A 70 -2.60 15.66 -23.95
CA LEU A 70 -1.76 14.79 -24.78
C LEU A 70 -0.44 15.42 -25.21
N SER A 71 -0.29 16.74 -25.07
CA SER A 71 0.93 17.45 -25.48
C SER A 71 2.11 17.09 -24.60
N GLU A 72 3.24 16.78 -25.23
CA GLU A 72 4.54 16.53 -24.56
C GLU A 72 5.36 17.82 -24.39
N CYS A 73 5.09 18.82 -25.21
CA CYS A 73 5.90 20.05 -25.24
C CYS A 73 5.37 21.08 -24.25
N ALA A 74 6.28 21.89 -23.71
CA ALA A 74 5.92 23.13 -23.03
C ALA A 74 5.14 24.02 -23.98
N SER A 75 3.85 24.24 -23.67
CA SER A 75 2.99 25.11 -24.46
C SER A 75 3.08 26.54 -23.96
N SER A 76 2.53 27.48 -24.72
CA SER A 76 2.29 28.85 -24.25
C SER A 76 1.16 28.90 -23.21
N CYS A 77 0.54 27.77 -22.90
CA CYS A 77 -0.50 27.62 -21.92
C CYS A 77 0.04 27.78 -20.50
N PRO A 78 -0.54 28.65 -19.65
CA PRO A 78 -0.13 28.84 -18.28
C PRO A 78 -0.58 27.69 -17.33
N ALA A 79 -1.30 26.69 -17.83
CA ALA A 79 -1.71 25.51 -17.07
C ALA A 79 -0.56 24.50 -16.94
N PRO A 80 -0.70 23.48 -16.04
CA PRO A 80 0.27 22.42 -15.93
C PRO A 80 0.66 21.82 -17.29
N THR A 81 1.95 21.69 -17.55
CA THR A 81 2.48 21.21 -18.83
C THR A 81 2.69 19.70 -18.89
N LEU A 82 2.32 18.99 -17.84
CA LEU A 82 2.54 17.56 -17.70
C LEU A 82 1.69 16.77 -18.70
N GLN A 83 2.34 15.95 -19.51
CA GLN A 83 1.65 15.01 -20.39
C GLN A 83 0.84 14.01 -19.57
N PHE A 84 -0.30 13.60 -20.09
CA PHE A 84 -1.28 12.74 -19.43
C PHE A 84 -1.89 13.30 -18.13
N HIS A 85 -1.66 14.60 -17.83
CA HIS A 85 -2.38 15.27 -16.76
C HIS A 85 -3.89 15.19 -17.03
N THR A 86 -4.63 14.60 -16.10
CA THR A 86 -6.06 14.32 -16.24
C THR A 86 -6.86 15.26 -15.33
N VAL A 87 -7.83 15.95 -15.91
CA VAL A 87 -8.66 16.95 -15.23
C VAL A 87 -10.15 16.65 -15.46
N LEU A 88 -10.99 17.19 -14.61
CA LEU A 88 -12.44 17.18 -14.82
C LEU A 88 -12.85 18.18 -15.91
N GLU A 89 -13.97 17.90 -16.58
CA GLU A 89 -14.59 18.82 -17.57
C GLU A 89 -14.80 20.22 -16.98
N SER A 90 -15.20 20.31 -15.70
CA SER A 90 -15.40 21.57 -15.01
C SER A 90 -14.13 22.38 -14.84
N THR A 91 -12.98 21.72 -14.65
CA THR A 91 -11.67 22.38 -14.64
C THR A 91 -11.24 22.80 -16.02
N TRP A 92 -11.35 21.87 -17.00
CA TRP A 92 -11.03 22.15 -18.38
C TRP A 92 -11.79 23.35 -18.94
N SER A 93 -13.10 23.47 -18.66
CA SER A 93 -13.95 24.59 -19.13
C SER A 93 -13.51 25.95 -18.61
N ARG A 94 -12.77 26.01 -17.50
CA ARG A 94 -12.22 27.23 -16.92
C ARG A 94 -10.82 27.59 -17.41
N LEU A 95 -10.17 26.67 -18.16
CA LEU A 95 -8.85 26.93 -18.72
C LEU A 95 -8.95 27.97 -19.86
N PRO A 96 -7.88 28.73 -20.13
CA PRO A 96 -7.80 29.57 -21.34
C PRO A 96 -7.99 28.74 -22.61
N PRO A 97 -8.60 29.29 -23.70
CA PRO A 97 -8.83 28.54 -24.91
C PRO A 97 -7.60 27.88 -25.53
N CYS A 98 -6.42 28.52 -25.41
CA CYS A 98 -5.15 27.92 -25.85
C CYS A 98 -4.79 26.64 -25.08
N CYS A 99 -5.18 26.56 -23.80
CA CYS A 99 -4.96 25.37 -22.97
C CYS A 99 -6.01 24.30 -23.27
N GLN A 100 -7.28 24.69 -23.47
CA GLN A 100 -8.36 23.75 -23.76
C GLN A 100 -8.06 22.89 -24.99
N SER A 101 -7.46 23.48 -26.02
CA SER A 101 -7.10 22.76 -27.25
C SER A 101 -6.05 21.68 -27.12
N GLU A 102 -5.37 21.59 -25.94
CA GLU A 102 -4.36 20.56 -25.65
C GLU A 102 -4.96 19.33 -24.97
N TYR A 103 -6.26 19.35 -24.65
CA TYR A 103 -6.95 18.28 -23.92
C TYR A 103 -8.00 17.61 -24.80
N GLU A 104 -8.06 16.29 -24.71
CA GLU A 104 -9.11 15.48 -25.33
C GLU A 104 -9.94 14.77 -24.24
N PRO A 105 -11.20 14.38 -24.53
CA PRO A 105 -11.97 13.53 -23.63
C PRO A 105 -11.24 12.21 -23.41
N LEU A 106 -11.08 11.80 -22.14
CA LEU A 106 -10.37 10.55 -21.80
C LEU A 106 -11.08 9.33 -22.43
N GLU A 107 -12.40 9.33 -22.50
CA GLU A 107 -13.21 8.25 -23.09
C GLU A 107 -13.07 8.10 -24.60
N GLU A 108 -12.62 9.15 -25.31
CA GLU A 108 -12.46 9.18 -26.77
C GLU A 108 -11.05 8.75 -27.23
N LEU A 109 -10.14 8.43 -26.30
CA LEU A 109 -8.82 7.97 -26.67
C LEU A 109 -8.89 6.66 -27.47
N ASP A 110 -8.14 6.60 -28.56
CA ASP A 110 -7.90 5.35 -29.28
C ASP A 110 -7.10 4.34 -28.44
N SER A 111 -6.97 3.11 -28.92
CA SER A 111 -6.32 2.03 -28.19
C SER A 111 -4.88 2.34 -27.79
N ASP A 112 -4.11 3.00 -28.67
CA ASP A 112 -2.69 3.27 -28.46
C ASP A 112 -2.48 4.38 -27.44
N ARG A 113 -3.27 5.46 -27.54
CA ARG A 113 -3.26 6.56 -26.58
C ARG A 113 -3.77 6.13 -25.20
N LYS A 114 -4.80 5.26 -25.18
CA LYS A 114 -5.29 4.65 -23.94
C LYS A 114 -4.20 3.82 -23.25
N ALA A 115 -3.50 2.97 -24.02
CA ALA A 115 -2.38 2.20 -23.48
C ALA A 115 -1.27 3.12 -22.96
N SER A 116 -0.94 4.18 -23.70
CA SER A 116 0.05 5.18 -23.29
C SER A 116 -0.36 5.90 -21.99
N TRP A 117 -1.65 6.26 -21.87
CA TRP A 117 -2.16 6.86 -20.63
C TRP A 117 -2.04 5.89 -19.44
N MET A 118 -2.41 4.61 -19.63
CA MET A 118 -2.31 3.61 -18.56
C MET A 118 -0.86 3.36 -18.14
N ASN A 119 0.07 3.29 -19.09
CA ASN A 119 1.50 3.13 -18.80
C ASN A 119 2.07 4.36 -18.08
N ALA A 120 1.60 5.57 -18.43
CA ALA A 120 2.03 6.80 -17.76
C ALA A 120 1.60 6.88 -16.27
N MET A 121 0.69 6.01 -15.82
CA MET A 121 0.29 5.87 -14.41
C MET A 121 1.08 4.79 -13.68
N ARG A 122 2.08 4.17 -14.31
CA ARG A 122 2.92 3.10 -13.78
C ARG A 122 4.37 3.51 -13.76
N LEU A 123 5.13 2.92 -12.86
CA LEU A 123 6.59 3.02 -12.82
C LEU A 123 7.16 1.72 -13.41
N ASP A 124 7.14 1.61 -14.72
CA ASP A 124 7.47 0.36 -15.40
C ASP A 124 8.48 0.49 -16.55
N ALA A 125 8.92 1.70 -16.90
CA ALA A 125 9.92 1.90 -17.95
C ALA A 125 11.35 1.91 -17.39
N GLU A 126 12.32 1.61 -18.25
CA GLU A 126 13.74 1.65 -17.90
C GLU A 126 14.20 3.08 -17.64
N GLY A 127 14.91 3.30 -16.52
CA GLY A 127 15.42 4.62 -16.13
C GLY A 127 14.41 5.48 -15.36
N GLU A 128 13.19 4.99 -15.16
CA GLU A 128 12.26 5.61 -14.21
C GLU A 128 12.66 5.28 -12.76
N GLY A 129 12.23 6.14 -11.84
CA GLY A 129 12.51 5.99 -10.42
C GLY A 129 11.70 6.99 -9.60
N ARG A 130 12.21 7.32 -8.40
CA ARG A 130 11.50 8.17 -7.42
C ARG A 130 11.06 9.53 -7.98
N ASP A 131 11.83 10.15 -8.88
CA ASP A 131 11.44 11.45 -9.46
C ASP A 131 10.25 11.32 -10.43
N GLU A 132 10.22 10.29 -11.29
CA GLU A 132 9.05 10.01 -12.13
C GLU A 132 7.80 9.75 -11.26
N PHE A 133 7.96 8.94 -10.21
CA PHE A 133 6.88 8.59 -9.29
C PHE A 133 6.29 9.83 -8.58
N PHE A 134 7.13 10.58 -7.85
CA PHE A 134 6.65 11.70 -7.04
C PHE A 134 6.28 12.95 -7.85
N GLU A 135 6.99 13.22 -8.96
CA GLU A 135 6.84 14.47 -9.69
C GLU A 135 5.92 14.39 -10.91
N LYS A 136 5.62 13.16 -11.39
CA LYS A 136 4.79 12.99 -12.58
C LYS A 136 3.61 12.05 -12.39
N ILE A 137 3.80 10.82 -11.88
CA ILE A 137 2.70 9.85 -11.78
C ILE A 137 1.59 10.38 -10.88
N TRP A 138 1.90 10.78 -9.65
CA TRP A 138 0.92 11.35 -8.73
C TRP A 138 0.22 12.60 -9.26
N PRO A 139 0.93 13.62 -9.79
CA PRO A 139 0.29 14.80 -10.35
C PRO A 139 -0.64 14.52 -11.54
N ARG A 140 -0.42 13.46 -12.33
CA ARG A 140 -1.31 13.09 -13.43
C ARG A 140 -2.73 12.74 -12.98
N LEU A 141 -2.89 12.21 -11.76
CA LEU A 141 -4.14 11.69 -11.20
C LEU A 141 -4.84 12.65 -10.22
N ASN A 142 -4.24 13.75 -9.84
CA ASN A 142 -4.67 14.59 -8.70
C ASN A 142 -6.18 14.87 -8.64
N GLU A 143 -6.82 15.30 -9.72
CA GLU A 143 -8.25 15.62 -9.70
C GLU A 143 -9.17 14.40 -9.63
N ILE A 144 -8.72 13.26 -10.16
CA ILE A 144 -9.46 11.99 -10.03
C ILE A 144 -9.38 11.49 -8.59
N LEU A 145 -8.19 11.61 -7.98
CA LEU A 145 -7.94 11.28 -6.59
C LEU A 145 -8.79 12.10 -5.60
N ASP A 146 -9.20 13.29 -5.98
CA ASP A 146 -10.07 14.11 -5.12
C ASP A 146 -11.53 13.67 -5.12
N GLN A 147 -11.96 12.83 -6.07
CA GLN A 147 -13.35 12.43 -6.21
C GLN A 147 -13.75 11.32 -5.24
N ALA A 148 -14.49 11.67 -4.20
CA ALA A 148 -14.93 10.75 -3.15
C ALA A 148 -15.68 9.50 -3.66
N PRO A 149 -16.61 9.58 -4.62
CA PRO A 149 -17.28 8.40 -5.16
C PRO A 149 -16.33 7.46 -5.90
N ILE A 150 -15.32 7.99 -6.60
CA ILE A 150 -14.31 7.21 -7.30
C ILE A 150 -13.45 6.46 -6.28
N LEU A 151 -12.96 7.15 -5.23
CA LEU A 151 -12.15 6.54 -4.19
C LEU A 151 -12.91 5.46 -3.41
N ALA A 152 -14.18 5.70 -3.10
CA ALA A 152 -15.01 4.72 -2.41
C ALA A 152 -15.22 3.44 -3.26
N GLU A 153 -15.45 3.57 -4.56
CA GLU A 153 -15.54 2.42 -5.47
C GLU A 153 -14.20 1.70 -5.59
N ALA A 154 -13.12 2.46 -5.79
CA ALA A 154 -11.76 1.96 -5.91
C ALA A 154 -11.30 1.19 -4.67
N SER A 155 -11.66 1.65 -3.46
CA SER A 155 -11.32 0.94 -2.21
C SER A 155 -11.89 -0.47 -2.18
N VAL A 156 -13.11 -0.67 -2.69
CA VAL A 156 -13.73 -1.99 -2.75
C VAL A 156 -13.16 -2.86 -3.88
N GLU A 157 -12.84 -2.27 -5.03
CA GLU A 157 -12.16 -3.01 -6.10
C GLU A 157 -10.79 -3.52 -5.63
N THR A 158 -10.00 -2.70 -4.93
CA THR A 158 -8.72 -3.10 -4.34
C THR A 158 -8.91 -4.14 -3.22
N GLN A 159 -9.92 -3.97 -2.36
CA GLN A 159 -10.29 -4.96 -1.34
C GLN A 159 -10.58 -6.34 -1.94
N LYS A 160 -11.28 -6.41 -3.10
CA LYS A 160 -11.55 -7.66 -3.82
C LYS A 160 -10.27 -8.35 -4.30
N LEU A 161 -9.31 -7.57 -4.81
CA LEU A 161 -8.01 -8.10 -5.24
C LEU A 161 -7.27 -8.70 -4.04
N PHE A 162 -7.17 -8.00 -2.92
CA PHE A 162 -6.57 -8.51 -1.69
C PHE A 162 -7.22 -9.81 -1.21
N ALA A 163 -8.55 -9.93 -1.30
CA ALA A 163 -9.25 -11.16 -0.94
C ALA A 163 -8.80 -12.36 -1.78
N HIS A 164 -8.57 -12.18 -3.08
CA HIS A 164 -8.07 -13.23 -3.98
C HIS A 164 -6.63 -13.63 -3.68
N GLU A 165 -5.85 -12.73 -3.11
CA GLU A 165 -4.44 -12.92 -2.79
C GLU A 165 -4.19 -13.45 -1.35
N GLY A 166 -5.23 -13.84 -0.63
CA GLY A 166 -5.10 -14.40 0.73
C GLY A 166 -4.91 -13.37 1.83
N VAL A 167 -5.20 -12.08 1.59
CA VAL A 167 -5.19 -11.02 2.59
C VAL A 167 -6.56 -10.96 3.28
N SER A 168 -6.56 -10.81 4.61
CA SER A 168 -7.79 -10.74 5.42
C SER A 168 -8.03 -9.40 6.11
N TYR A 169 -7.03 -8.53 6.09
CA TYR A 169 -7.05 -7.21 6.70
C TYR A 169 -6.22 -6.21 5.89
N VAL A 170 -6.69 -4.98 5.75
CA VAL A 170 -5.93 -3.91 5.09
C VAL A 170 -6.14 -2.56 5.77
N GLU A 171 -5.07 -1.77 5.86
CA GLU A 171 -5.11 -0.37 6.29
C GLU A 171 -4.71 0.53 5.11
N PHE A 172 -5.71 1.16 4.47
CA PHE A 172 -5.46 2.12 3.40
C PHE A 172 -5.05 3.49 3.93
N GLN A 173 -3.98 4.03 3.40
CA GLN A 173 -3.52 5.39 3.67
C GLN A 173 -4.21 6.37 2.72
N LEU A 174 -4.90 7.37 3.28
CA LEU A 174 -5.66 8.35 2.53
C LEU A 174 -5.93 9.61 3.36
N SER A 175 -5.81 10.80 2.78
CA SER A 175 -6.29 12.02 3.45
C SER A 175 -7.81 12.14 3.33
N PRO A 176 -8.56 12.37 4.41
CA PRO A 176 -10.01 12.64 4.33
C PRO A 176 -10.34 14.08 3.93
N PHE A 177 -9.33 14.95 3.87
CA PHE A 177 -9.53 16.38 3.64
C PHE A 177 -9.52 16.73 2.15
N ASP A 178 -10.22 17.81 1.82
CA ASP A 178 -10.29 18.42 0.48
C ASP A 178 -10.89 17.50 -0.59
N ARG A 179 -11.64 16.47 -0.15
CA ARG A 179 -12.35 15.54 -1.06
C ARG A 179 -13.58 16.21 -1.67
N ARG A 180 -13.95 15.75 -2.85
CA ARG A 180 -14.98 16.35 -3.69
C ARG A 180 -16.03 15.35 -4.18
N LYS A 181 -17.20 15.87 -4.50
CA LYS A 181 -18.19 15.19 -5.32
C LYS A 181 -18.56 16.14 -6.46
N GLY A 182 -17.95 15.94 -7.62
CA GLY A 182 -17.91 16.94 -8.68
C GLY A 182 -17.12 18.17 -8.20
N ASP A 183 -17.73 19.35 -8.35
CA ASP A 183 -17.12 20.62 -7.90
C ASP A 183 -17.35 20.91 -6.40
N ARG A 184 -18.23 20.17 -5.72
CA ARG A 184 -18.53 20.39 -4.30
C ARG A 184 -17.45 19.78 -3.43
N VAL A 185 -16.81 20.59 -2.61
CA VAL A 185 -15.94 20.15 -1.53
C VAL A 185 -16.77 19.52 -0.43
N LEU A 186 -16.36 18.36 0.06
CA LEU A 186 -16.99 17.62 1.14
C LEU A 186 -16.32 17.95 2.48
N SER A 187 -17.08 17.82 3.59
CA SER A 187 -16.43 17.70 4.88
C SER A 187 -15.73 16.33 5.00
N PRO A 188 -14.73 16.19 5.87
CA PRO A 188 -14.09 14.89 6.11
C PRO A 188 -15.09 13.80 6.57
N GLU A 189 -16.09 14.20 7.36
CA GLU A 189 -17.15 13.32 7.85
C GLU A 189 -18.05 12.85 6.70
N GLU A 190 -18.49 13.76 5.81
CA GLU A 190 -19.25 13.38 4.60
C GLU A 190 -18.49 12.39 3.72
N PHE A 191 -17.17 12.55 3.62
CA PHE A 191 -16.34 11.59 2.88
C PHE A 191 -16.25 10.25 3.60
N SER A 192 -16.06 10.24 4.92
CA SER A 192 -16.07 9.01 5.72
C SER A 192 -17.38 8.25 5.55
N ASP A 193 -18.53 8.94 5.62
CA ASP A 193 -19.85 8.35 5.42
C ASP A 193 -19.97 7.68 4.05
N ILE A 194 -19.45 8.30 2.99
CA ILE A 194 -19.44 7.72 1.62
C ILE A 194 -18.61 6.42 1.58
N LEU A 195 -17.44 6.40 2.22
CA LEU A 195 -16.60 5.21 2.31
C LEU A 195 -17.29 4.10 3.11
N GLU A 196 -17.83 4.42 4.27
CA GLU A 196 -18.52 3.47 5.15
C GLU A 196 -19.73 2.86 4.45
N GLU A 197 -20.56 3.70 3.79
CA GLU A 197 -21.71 3.21 3.01
C GLU A 197 -21.26 2.26 1.88
N ARG A 198 -20.16 2.56 1.19
CA ARG A 198 -19.65 1.70 0.11
C ARG A 198 -19.10 0.38 0.64
N LEU A 199 -18.32 0.42 1.71
CA LEU A 199 -17.74 -0.75 2.36
C LEU A 199 -18.79 -1.65 3.03
N ALA A 200 -19.94 -1.11 3.39
CA ALA A 200 -21.04 -1.89 3.97
C ALA A 200 -21.88 -2.65 2.93
N ARG A 201 -21.68 -2.43 1.63
CA ARG A 201 -22.44 -3.14 0.59
C ARG A 201 -22.04 -4.62 0.51
N GLU A 202 -22.98 -5.43 0.04
CA GLU A 202 -22.89 -6.89 0.01
C GLU A 202 -21.64 -7.40 -0.70
N ASP A 203 -21.23 -6.78 -1.83
CA ASP A 203 -20.05 -7.18 -2.61
C ASP A 203 -18.74 -6.92 -1.87
N ALA A 204 -18.67 -5.85 -1.07
CA ALA A 204 -17.54 -5.58 -0.20
C ALA A 204 -17.49 -6.53 1.00
N VAL A 205 -18.62 -6.70 1.68
CA VAL A 205 -18.73 -7.59 2.86
C VAL A 205 -18.41 -9.04 2.49
N LYS A 206 -18.82 -9.52 1.33
CA LYS A 206 -18.54 -10.89 0.84
C LYS A 206 -17.06 -11.18 0.62
N THR A 207 -16.20 -10.18 0.47
CA THR A 207 -14.75 -10.38 0.36
C THR A 207 -14.16 -11.00 1.63
N GLY A 208 -14.78 -10.73 2.78
CA GLY A 208 -14.28 -11.12 4.09
C GLY A 208 -13.03 -10.36 4.53
N VAL A 209 -12.54 -9.38 3.75
CA VAL A 209 -11.40 -8.53 4.14
C VAL A 209 -11.90 -7.39 5.02
N THR A 210 -11.28 -7.23 6.18
CA THR A 210 -11.54 -6.08 7.06
C THR A 210 -10.73 -4.89 6.60
N VAL A 211 -11.39 -3.77 6.29
CA VAL A 211 -10.75 -2.53 5.85
C VAL A 211 -10.71 -1.52 6.98
N ARG A 212 -9.58 -0.83 7.12
CA ARG A 212 -9.40 0.37 7.96
C ARG A 212 -8.67 1.44 7.16
N MET A 213 -8.73 2.67 7.64
CA MET A 213 -8.10 3.83 7.01
C MET A 213 -7.09 4.46 7.95
N GLN A 214 -6.00 4.95 7.40
CA GLN A 214 -5.03 5.81 8.07
C GLN A 214 -5.11 7.20 7.43
N THR A 215 -5.14 8.27 8.24
CA THR A 215 -4.95 9.61 7.67
C THR A 215 -3.48 9.80 7.31
N ASN A 216 -3.21 10.30 6.12
CA ASN A 216 -1.86 10.66 5.71
C ASN A 216 -1.65 12.19 5.67
N VAL A 217 -0.44 12.61 6.02
CA VAL A 217 0.00 14.00 5.97
C VAL A 217 1.30 14.08 5.18
N LEU A 218 1.30 14.87 4.10
CA LEU A 218 2.52 15.15 3.34
C LEU A 218 3.50 15.94 4.21
N ARG A 219 4.57 15.27 4.65
CA ARG A 219 5.55 15.78 5.63
C ARG A 219 6.26 17.06 5.22
N PHE A 220 6.46 17.27 3.92
CA PHE A 220 7.15 18.44 3.37
C PHE A 220 6.21 19.62 3.11
N HIS A 221 4.89 19.48 3.32
CA HIS A 221 3.96 20.57 3.15
C HIS A 221 4.22 21.70 4.18
N ARG A 222 4.08 22.95 3.76
CA ARG A 222 4.35 24.11 4.64
C ARG A 222 3.48 24.16 5.90
N ASP A 223 2.24 23.67 5.82
CA ASP A 223 1.27 23.62 6.91
C ASP A 223 1.10 22.20 7.49
N ALA A 224 2.11 21.33 7.34
CA ALA A 224 2.02 19.92 7.73
C ALA A 224 1.64 19.75 9.23
N GLU A 225 2.14 20.61 10.10
CA GLU A 225 1.82 20.59 11.53
C GLU A 225 0.30 20.79 11.79
N LYS A 226 -0.32 21.75 11.09
CA LYS A 226 -1.78 21.96 11.16
C LYS A 226 -2.55 20.79 10.57
N MET A 227 -2.01 20.17 9.52
CA MET A 227 -2.61 18.98 8.92
C MET A 227 -2.56 17.80 9.91
N VAL A 228 -1.46 17.62 10.65
CA VAL A 228 -1.36 16.63 11.75
C VAL A 228 -2.44 16.90 12.81
N GLU A 229 -2.59 18.15 13.26
CA GLU A 229 -3.60 18.53 14.26
C GLU A 229 -5.02 18.18 13.79
N ARG A 230 -5.36 18.51 12.54
CA ARG A 230 -6.66 18.19 11.93
C ARG A 230 -6.88 16.69 11.80
N SER A 231 -5.86 15.96 11.33
CA SER A 231 -5.90 14.51 11.18
C SER A 231 -6.12 13.81 12.52
N TRP A 232 -5.44 14.28 13.56
CA TRP A 232 -5.59 13.72 14.91
C TRP A 232 -7.00 13.92 15.47
N ALA A 233 -7.55 15.12 15.33
CA ALA A 233 -8.91 15.43 15.76
C ALA A 233 -9.95 14.59 15.00
N PHE A 234 -9.75 14.42 13.68
CA PHE A 234 -10.64 13.63 12.83
C PHE A 234 -10.60 12.13 13.20
N VAL A 235 -9.41 11.56 13.35
CA VAL A 235 -9.28 10.15 13.76
C VAL A 235 -9.90 9.91 15.13
N ASP A 236 -9.73 10.83 16.07
CA ASP A 236 -10.35 10.70 17.40
C ASP A 236 -11.88 10.61 17.35
N GLY A 237 -12.51 11.34 16.43
CA GLY A 237 -13.97 11.33 16.21
C GLY A 237 -14.48 10.15 15.38
N ASN A 238 -13.61 9.41 14.66
CA ASN A 238 -14.00 8.43 13.64
C ASN A 238 -13.25 7.08 13.77
N ARG A 239 -12.95 6.64 14.99
CA ARG A 239 -12.06 5.50 15.31
C ARG A 239 -12.51 4.13 14.78
N ASP A 240 -13.76 3.98 14.38
CA ASP A 240 -14.29 2.71 13.88
C ASP A 240 -13.72 2.38 12.48
N LEU A 241 -13.53 3.38 11.63
CA LEU A 241 -12.92 3.24 10.32
C LEU A 241 -11.49 3.80 10.27
N TRP A 242 -11.23 4.98 10.87
CA TRP A 242 -9.95 5.68 10.80
C TRP A 242 -9.12 5.40 12.05
N VAL A 243 -8.01 4.70 11.89
CA VAL A 243 -7.32 4.06 13.02
C VAL A 243 -5.95 4.66 13.34
N SER A 244 -5.38 5.46 12.42
CA SER A 244 -4.04 6.04 12.65
C SER A 244 -3.81 7.35 11.91
N VAL A 245 -2.72 8.02 12.32
CA VAL A 245 -2.12 9.16 11.61
C VAL A 245 -0.75 8.73 11.08
N ASN A 246 -0.46 9.08 9.83
CA ASN A 246 0.80 8.80 9.15
C ASN A 246 1.43 10.09 8.60
N LEU A 247 2.76 10.17 8.60
CA LEU A 247 3.52 11.15 7.85
C LEU A 247 4.10 10.47 6.63
N VAL A 248 3.79 11.00 5.45
CA VAL A 248 4.12 10.37 4.15
C VAL A 248 4.89 11.33 3.24
N GLY A 249 5.42 10.81 2.15
CA GLY A 249 6.14 11.55 1.11
C GLY A 249 7.65 11.58 1.33
N ARG A 250 8.37 12.06 0.33
CA ARG A 250 9.85 12.00 0.25
C ARG A 250 10.53 12.46 1.53
N GLU A 251 11.50 11.67 1.96
CA GLU A 251 12.36 11.98 3.12
C GLU A 251 13.68 12.67 2.73
N ASP A 252 14.07 12.58 1.46
CA ASP A 252 15.32 13.06 0.90
C ASP A 252 15.33 14.55 0.51
N ASN A 253 14.34 15.34 0.94
CA ASN A 253 14.19 16.75 0.57
C ASN A 253 14.40 17.74 1.72
N ASP A 254 14.88 17.31 2.87
CA ASP A 254 15.19 18.11 4.08
C ASP A 254 14.03 18.95 4.66
N ARG A 255 12.80 18.77 4.18
CA ARG A 255 11.64 19.57 4.61
C ARG A 255 10.75 18.84 5.61
N GLY A 256 10.74 17.52 5.57
CA GLY A 256 9.83 16.67 6.33
C GLY A 256 10.52 15.84 7.42
N TYR A 257 11.69 16.27 7.93
CA TYR A 257 12.40 15.51 8.97
C TYR A 257 11.50 15.32 10.21
N PRO A 258 11.55 14.16 10.86
CA PRO A 258 10.59 13.81 11.90
C PRO A 258 10.56 14.79 13.09
N LEU A 259 11.70 15.27 13.57
CA LEU A 259 11.76 16.18 14.72
C LEU A 259 11.06 17.53 14.51
N ARG A 260 10.82 17.93 13.25
CA ARG A 260 9.95 19.09 12.93
C ARG A 260 8.59 18.96 13.64
N PHE A 261 8.07 17.77 13.77
CA PHE A 261 6.72 17.50 14.28
C PHE A 261 6.67 17.20 15.78
N LEU A 262 7.81 17.20 16.48
CA LEU A 262 7.89 16.71 17.86
C LEU A 262 6.94 17.45 18.82
N ASP A 263 6.91 18.78 18.76
CA ASP A 263 6.05 19.58 19.64
C ASP A 263 4.57 19.42 19.29
N THR A 264 4.23 19.30 18.01
CA THR A 264 2.85 19.03 17.56
C THR A 264 2.37 17.68 18.08
N PHE A 265 3.13 16.62 17.90
CA PHE A 265 2.76 15.28 18.39
C PHE A 265 2.65 15.23 19.91
N ARG A 266 3.55 15.91 20.65
CA ARG A 266 3.46 16.05 22.10
C ARG A 266 2.18 16.76 22.53
N ALA A 267 1.80 17.84 21.84
CA ALA A 267 0.57 18.57 22.10
C ALA A 267 -0.68 17.71 21.86
N MET A 268 -0.71 16.99 20.75
CA MET A 268 -1.82 16.10 20.40
C MET A 268 -1.98 14.96 21.42
N ARG A 269 -0.89 14.35 21.88
CA ARG A 269 -0.95 13.31 22.91
C ARG A 269 -1.43 13.79 24.28
N ARG A 270 -1.22 15.06 24.59
CA ARG A 270 -1.77 15.64 25.82
C ARG A 270 -3.27 15.89 25.72
N ARG A 271 -3.76 16.09 24.49
CA ARG A 271 -5.15 16.48 24.23
C ARG A 271 -6.07 15.30 23.97
N TYR A 272 -5.57 14.26 23.29
CA TYR A 272 -6.37 13.15 22.83
C TYR A 272 -5.94 11.82 23.46
N PRO A 273 -6.87 10.85 23.63
CA PRO A 273 -6.50 9.47 23.94
C PRO A 273 -5.56 8.88 22.89
N ARG A 274 -4.92 7.76 23.21
CA ARG A 274 -3.97 7.12 22.30
C ARG A 274 -4.60 6.81 20.94
N ILE A 275 -3.95 7.28 19.89
CA ILE A 275 -4.21 6.96 18.48
C ILE A 275 -3.00 6.19 17.96
N GLY A 276 -3.21 5.22 17.07
CA GLY A 276 -2.15 4.51 16.38
C GLY A 276 -1.32 5.44 15.49
N LEU A 277 -0.02 5.23 15.46
CA LEU A 277 0.89 5.99 14.62
C LEU A 277 1.71 5.03 13.77
N ALA A 278 1.40 4.99 12.47
CA ALA A 278 2.24 4.36 11.46
C ALA A 278 2.91 5.49 10.68
N ILE A 279 4.23 5.59 10.72
CA ILE A 279 4.95 6.74 10.19
C ILE A 279 6.07 6.23 9.28
N HIS A 280 6.14 6.76 8.03
CA HIS A 280 7.28 6.51 7.17
C HIS A 280 8.57 6.98 7.85
N GLY A 281 9.58 6.16 7.84
CA GLY A 281 10.87 6.48 8.44
C GLY A 281 11.99 5.62 7.87
N GLY A 282 13.02 6.26 7.33
CA GLY A 282 14.16 5.59 6.74
C GLY A 282 13.93 5.08 5.32
N GLU A 283 12.99 5.65 4.57
CA GLU A 283 12.83 5.42 3.13
C GLU A 283 13.84 6.26 2.36
N VAL A 284 15.10 5.92 2.55
CA VAL A 284 16.26 6.61 1.96
C VAL A 284 17.39 5.61 1.70
N ASP A 285 18.26 5.93 0.78
CA ASP A 285 19.45 5.18 0.41
C ASP A 285 20.71 5.64 1.15
N GLU A 286 20.61 6.62 2.03
CA GLU A 286 21.70 7.17 2.82
C GLU A 286 21.43 7.06 4.33
N PRO A 287 22.49 6.96 5.16
CA PRO A 287 22.34 6.95 6.62
C PRO A 287 21.76 8.25 7.14
N ASN A 288 20.70 8.14 7.95
CA ASN A 288 20.16 9.25 8.73
C ASN A 288 19.56 8.73 10.07
N HIS A 289 18.95 9.62 10.84
CA HIS A 289 18.31 9.27 12.11
C HIS A 289 16.78 9.30 12.05
N HIS A 290 16.18 9.23 10.86
CA HIS A 290 14.73 9.38 10.71
C HIS A 290 13.96 8.27 11.45
N VAL A 291 14.42 7.03 11.45
CA VAL A 291 13.76 5.93 12.21
C VAL A 291 13.78 6.24 13.70
N ARG A 292 14.93 6.60 14.28
CA ARG A 292 15.05 6.98 15.69
C ARG A 292 14.14 8.15 16.03
N ASP A 293 14.19 9.19 15.23
CA ASP A 293 13.44 10.42 15.47
C ASP A 293 11.94 10.18 15.31
N THR A 294 11.52 9.28 14.41
CA THR A 294 10.14 8.83 14.27
C THR A 294 9.66 8.07 15.53
N LEU A 295 10.50 7.24 16.13
CA LEU A 295 10.19 6.63 17.42
C LEU A 295 10.03 7.67 18.55
N LEU A 296 10.79 8.77 18.53
CA LEU A 296 10.62 9.88 19.48
C LEU A 296 9.27 10.61 19.27
N LEU A 297 8.73 10.64 18.05
CA LEU A 297 7.35 11.05 17.80
C LEU A 297 6.37 10.06 18.42
N GLY A 298 6.80 8.81 18.70
CA GLY A 298 6.08 7.70 19.31
C GLY A 298 5.31 6.87 18.32
N ALA A 299 5.87 6.66 17.16
CA ALA A 299 5.36 5.69 16.21
C ALA A 299 5.22 4.30 16.85
N ASP A 300 4.15 3.62 16.51
CA ASP A 300 3.90 2.21 16.85
C ASP A 300 4.43 1.30 15.73
N ARG A 301 4.44 1.81 14.48
CA ARG A 301 4.98 1.14 13.30
C ARG A 301 5.80 2.13 12.47
N ILE A 302 6.83 1.61 11.82
CA ILE A 302 7.73 2.34 10.93
C ILE A 302 7.51 1.84 9.51
N GLY A 303 7.10 2.73 8.60
CA GLY A 303 7.06 2.42 7.18
C GLY A 303 8.49 2.34 6.62
N HIS A 304 8.77 1.32 5.82
CA HIS A 304 10.04 0.99 5.15
C HIS A 304 11.20 0.64 6.09
N GLY A 305 11.72 1.59 6.87
CA GLY A 305 12.82 1.33 7.81
C GLY A 305 14.12 0.84 7.16
N THR A 306 14.35 1.09 5.86
CA THR A 306 15.45 0.51 5.08
C THR A 306 16.83 0.84 5.65
N ASN A 307 17.01 2.02 6.23
CA ASN A 307 18.28 2.45 6.81
C ASN A 307 18.42 2.15 8.32
N LEU A 308 17.47 1.42 8.94
CA LEU A 308 17.52 1.08 10.37
C LEU A 308 18.81 0.36 10.77
N VAL A 309 19.35 -0.50 9.91
CA VAL A 309 20.59 -1.24 10.16
C VAL A 309 21.82 -0.35 10.31
N THR A 310 21.76 0.91 9.90
CA THR A 310 22.86 1.87 10.07
C THR A 310 22.88 2.56 11.43
N ASP A 311 21.84 2.36 12.28
CA ASP A 311 21.73 2.92 13.62
C ASP A 311 21.61 1.79 14.68
N PRO A 312 22.75 1.31 15.23
CA PRO A 312 22.76 0.17 16.16
C PRO A 312 21.96 0.40 17.45
N GLU A 313 21.89 1.64 17.94
CA GLU A 313 21.14 1.97 19.16
C GLU A 313 19.63 1.85 18.93
N THR A 314 19.16 2.37 17.81
CA THR A 314 17.75 2.26 17.41
C THR A 314 17.41 0.81 17.09
N LEU A 315 18.28 0.07 16.43
CA LEU A 315 18.12 -1.36 16.16
C LEU A 315 17.93 -2.16 17.45
N LEU A 316 18.75 -1.90 18.47
CA LEU A 316 18.61 -2.53 19.80
C LEU A 316 17.29 -2.19 20.48
N LEU A 317 16.80 -0.96 20.34
CA LEU A 317 15.50 -0.55 20.86
C LEU A 317 14.35 -1.30 20.15
N MET A 318 14.42 -1.43 18.83
CA MET A 318 13.41 -2.13 18.03
C MET A 318 13.29 -3.62 18.40
N ARG A 319 14.39 -4.26 18.82
CA ARG A 319 14.39 -5.66 19.31
C ARG A 319 13.56 -5.89 20.57
N THR A 320 13.04 -4.86 21.22
CA THR A 320 12.06 -5.03 22.32
C THR A 320 10.73 -5.63 21.86
N GLY A 321 10.49 -5.73 20.55
CA GLY A 321 9.28 -6.29 19.97
C GLY A 321 8.02 -5.43 20.12
N LYS A 322 8.17 -4.14 20.49
CA LYS A 322 7.05 -3.22 20.71
C LYS A 322 6.70 -2.39 19.47
N PHE A 323 7.57 -2.39 18.49
CA PHE A 323 7.47 -1.62 17.27
C PHE A 323 7.60 -2.58 16.09
N ALA A 324 6.84 -2.35 15.03
CA ALA A 324 6.96 -3.14 13.82
C ALA A 324 7.53 -2.31 12.66
N VAL A 325 8.14 -3.00 11.72
CA VAL A 325 8.60 -2.41 10.44
C VAL A 325 7.71 -2.95 9.32
N GLU A 326 7.19 -2.04 8.50
CA GLU A 326 6.37 -2.34 7.32
C GLU A 326 7.29 -2.34 6.09
N ILE A 327 7.53 -3.51 5.52
CA ILE A 327 8.47 -3.70 4.41
C ILE A 327 7.71 -3.79 3.08
N SER A 328 8.12 -3.01 2.09
CA SER A 328 7.61 -3.00 0.73
C SER A 328 8.76 -3.20 -0.25
N LEU A 329 9.07 -4.47 -0.57
CA LEU A 329 10.27 -4.84 -1.36
C LEU A 329 10.23 -4.30 -2.78
N VAL A 330 9.06 -4.42 -3.43
CA VAL A 330 8.87 -3.96 -4.81
C VAL A 330 9.04 -2.44 -4.90
N SER A 331 8.41 -1.70 -4.00
CA SER A 331 8.56 -0.25 -3.88
C SER A 331 10.02 0.15 -3.68
N ASN A 332 10.69 -0.42 -2.68
CA ASN A 332 12.08 -0.08 -2.37
C ASN A 332 13.03 -0.34 -3.54
N ARG A 333 12.75 -1.38 -4.34
CA ARG A 333 13.49 -1.65 -5.58
C ARG A 333 13.22 -0.62 -6.65
N LEU A 334 11.95 -0.36 -6.99
CA LEU A 334 11.57 0.49 -8.11
C LEU A 334 11.89 1.97 -7.87
N LEU A 335 11.82 2.41 -6.61
CA LEU A 335 12.22 3.77 -6.21
C LEU A 335 13.75 3.93 -6.05
N GLY A 336 14.52 2.83 -6.19
CA GLY A 336 15.97 2.87 -6.14
C GLY A 336 16.56 3.00 -4.73
N TYR A 337 15.77 2.70 -3.68
CA TYR A 337 16.28 2.64 -2.30
C TYR A 337 17.02 1.34 -2.01
N ALA A 338 16.69 0.27 -2.72
CA ALA A 338 17.35 -1.02 -2.70
C ALA A 338 17.25 -1.69 -4.09
N GLU A 339 17.97 -1.18 -5.08
CA GLU A 339 17.94 -1.71 -6.46
C GLU A 339 18.28 -3.20 -6.52
N ASP A 340 19.30 -3.62 -5.77
CA ASP A 340 19.60 -5.04 -5.53
C ASP A 340 18.93 -5.48 -4.22
N LEU A 341 17.77 -6.13 -4.34
CA LEU A 341 17.06 -6.66 -3.17
C LEU A 341 17.87 -7.68 -2.36
N SER A 342 18.93 -8.27 -2.90
CA SER A 342 19.79 -9.18 -2.12
C SER A 342 20.50 -8.49 -0.95
N THR A 343 20.63 -7.16 -1.01
CA THR A 343 21.21 -6.32 0.03
C THR A 343 20.18 -5.68 0.96
N HIS A 344 18.89 -5.93 0.72
CA HIS A 344 17.82 -5.35 1.53
C HIS A 344 17.87 -5.84 2.98
N PRO A 345 17.75 -4.95 3.99
CA PRO A 345 17.91 -5.30 5.40
C PRO A 345 16.79 -6.19 5.98
N PHE A 346 15.72 -6.42 5.25
CA PHE A 346 14.54 -7.17 5.69
C PHE A 346 14.87 -8.50 6.42
N PRO A 347 15.67 -9.43 5.87
CA PRO A 347 15.93 -10.71 6.53
C PRO A 347 16.76 -10.54 7.81
N GLU A 348 17.62 -9.52 7.87
CA GLU A 348 18.38 -9.21 9.06
C GLU A 348 17.44 -8.73 10.19
N LEU A 349 16.54 -7.79 9.89
CA LEU A 349 15.57 -7.29 10.87
C LEU A 349 14.71 -8.41 11.43
N LEU A 350 14.15 -9.26 10.57
CA LEU A 350 13.32 -10.40 10.96
C LEU A 350 14.10 -11.36 11.86
N ARG A 351 15.32 -11.77 11.46
CA ARG A 351 16.16 -12.74 12.19
C ARG A 351 16.78 -12.18 13.46
N LEU A 352 16.85 -10.87 13.62
CA LEU A 352 17.19 -10.22 14.90
C LEU A 352 16.00 -10.18 15.86
N GLY A 353 14.82 -10.64 15.47
CA GLY A 353 13.60 -10.66 16.28
C GLY A 353 12.90 -9.30 16.37
N ILE A 354 13.08 -8.45 15.36
CA ILE A 354 12.27 -7.24 15.18
C ILE A 354 10.99 -7.64 14.46
N PRO A 355 9.81 -7.30 14.98
CA PRO A 355 8.57 -7.56 14.26
C PRO A 355 8.56 -6.87 12.89
N VAL A 356 8.36 -7.67 11.84
CA VAL A 356 8.30 -7.20 10.46
C VAL A 356 7.00 -7.71 9.84
N CYS A 357 6.37 -6.92 9.00
CA CYS A 357 5.30 -7.35 8.08
C CYS A 357 5.63 -6.92 6.66
N ILE A 358 5.07 -7.63 5.69
CA ILE A 358 5.18 -7.31 4.27
C ILE A 358 3.94 -6.54 3.85
N SER A 359 4.14 -5.49 3.05
CA SER A 359 3.09 -4.60 2.56
C SER A 359 3.34 -4.21 1.09
N THR A 360 2.33 -3.69 0.41
CA THR A 360 2.38 -3.46 -1.04
C THR A 360 2.63 -2.01 -1.46
N ASP A 361 2.48 -1.06 -0.55
CA ASP A 361 2.68 0.37 -0.79
C ASP A 361 1.78 0.89 -1.94
N ASP A 362 2.31 1.19 -3.11
CA ASP A 362 1.60 1.71 -4.28
C ASP A 362 1.44 0.65 -5.38
N ARG A 363 0.95 -0.54 -5.03
CA ARG A 363 0.89 -1.73 -5.87
C ARG A 363 0.34 -1.52 -7.30
N GLY A 364 -0.61 -0.61 -7.47
CA GLY A 364 -1.17 -0.28 -8.79
C GLY A 364 -0.19 0.50 -9.67
N MET A 365 0.61 1.37 -9.06
CA MET A 365 1.67 2.11 -9.76
C MET A 365 2.90 1.24 -10.04
N TRP A 366 3.12 0.19 -9.25
CA TRP A 366 4.14 -0.82 -9.50
C TRP A 366 3.71 -1.90 -10.49
N ASP A 367 2.44 -1.94 -10.88
CA ASP A 367 1.79 -3.06 -11.57
C ASP A 367 2.12 -4.40 -10.89
N SER A 368 2.01 -4.43 -9.54
CA SER A 368 2.35 -5.56 -8.68
C SER A 368 1.18 -5.99 -7.79
N ASN A 369 1.40 -7.01 -6.98
CA ASN A 369 0.41 -7.50 -6.02
C ASN A 369 1.10 -8.05 -4.75
N MET A 370 0.31 -8.38 -3.72
CA MET A 370 0.85 -8.92 -2.47
C MET A 370 1.62 -10.24 -2.68
N THR A 371 1.27 -11.04 -3.68
CA THR A 371 1.98 -12.29 -3.97
C THR A 371 3.38 -12.03 -4.54
N ASP A 372 3.57 -10.93 -5.27
CA ASP A 372 4.89 -10.53 -5.78
C ASP A 372 5.85 -10.19 -4.64
N GLU A 373 5.38 -9.44 -3.66
CA GLU A 373 6.12 -9.11 -2.45
C GLU A 373 6.56 -10.40 -1.71
N TRP A 374 5.64 -11.33 -1.49
CA TRP A 374 5.93 -12.60 -0.85
C TRP A 374 6.83 -13.49 -1.70
N PHE A 375 6.68 -13.48 -3.03
CA PHE A 375 7.55 -14.23 -3.93
C PHE A 375 9.00 -13.73 -3.89
N GLU A 376 9.20 -12.40 -3.93
CA GLU A 376 10.51 -11.79 -3.74
C GLU A 376 11.10 -12.17 -2.36
N ALA A 377 10.32 -12.05 -1.29
CA ALA A 377 10.75 -12.38 0.05
C ALA A 377 11.17 -13.85 0.19
N VAL A 378 10.34 -14.79 -0.27
CA VAL A 378 10.58 -16.24 -0.16
C VAL A 378 11.77 -16.68 -0.99
N THR A 379 11.86 -16.21 -2.24
CA THR A 379 12.89 -16.70 -3.17
C THR A 379 14.25 -16.07 -2.95
N ARG A 380 14.31 -14.78 -2.62
CA ARG A 380 15.59 -14.09 -2.44
C ARG A 380 16.23 -14.35 -1.09
N PHE A 381 15.41 -14.41 -0.03
CA PHE A 381 15.94 -14.47 1.33
C PHE A 381 15.83 -15.87 1.96
N ASN A 382 15.40 -16.86 1.18
CA ASN A 382 15.33 -18.25 1.63
C ASN A 382 14.54 -18.38 2.95
N LEU A 383 13.35 -17.76 3.02
CA LEU A 383 12.53 -17.78 4.22
C LEU A 383 12.11 -19.18 4.60
N SER A 384 12.18 -19.51 5.89
CA SER A 384 11.60 -20.74 6.44
C SER A 384 10.08 -20.64 6.53
N TRP A 385 9.42 -21.77 6.73
CA TRP A 385 7.98 -21.78 6.96
C TRP A 385 7.60 -20.99 8.23
N GLU A 386 8.40 -21.09 9.28
CA GLU A 386 8.20 -20.38 10.53
C GLU A 386 8.32 -18.85 10.34
N GLU A 387 9.30 -18.39 9.56
CA GLU A 387 9.44 -16.97 9.20
C GLU A 387 8.22 -16.47 8.42
N ILE A 388 7.68 -17.28 7.50
CA ILE A 388 6.44 -16.98 6.76
C ILE A 388 5.25 -16.83 7.71
N LEU A 389 5.09 -17.76 8.66
CA LEU A 389 4.03 -17.69 9.66
C LEU A 389 4.16 -16.45 10.55
N GLU A 390 5.38 -16.09 10.92
CA GLU A 390 5.67 -14.91 11.74
C GLU A 390 5.28 -13.62 11.01
N LEU A 391 5.66 -13.47 9.74
CA LEU A 391 5.32 -12.30 8.93
C LEU A 391 3.81 -12.07 8.84
N GLY A 392 3.05 -13.11 8.50
CA GLY A 392 1.60 -13.00 8.40
C GLY A 392 0.94 -12.74 9.76
N ARG A 393 1.45 -13.33 10.84
CA ARG A 393 0.95 -13.05 12.19
C ARG A 393 1.27 -11.63 12.63
N ASN A 394 2.49 -11.14 12.40
CA ASN A 394 2.88 -9.78 12.73
C ASN A 394 1.99 -8.73 12.07
N SER A 395 1.60 -8.93 10.80
CA SER A 395 0.70 -8.01 10.10
C SER A 395 -0.67 -7.85 10.79
N LEU A 396 -1.12 -8.86 11.54
CA LEU A 396 -2.36 -8.82 12.30
C LEU A 396 -2.16 -8.37 13.75
N GLU A 397 -1.04 -8.76 14.39
CA GLU A 397 -0.71 -8.34 15.76
C GLU A 397 -0.48 -6.83 15.86
N PHE A 398 0.09 -6.23 14.82
CA PHE A 398 0.35 -4.79 14.77
C PHE A 398 -0.76 -3.99 14.09
N ALA A 399 -1.86 -4.62 13.66
CA ALA A 399 -3.04 -3.94 13.16
C ALA A 399 -3.67 -3.00 14.21
N PHE A 400 -4.10 -1.81 13.79
CA PHE A 400 -4.74 -0.83 14.68
C PHE A 400 -6.25 -1.09 14.83
N VAL A 401 -6.59 -2.21 15.38
CA VAL A 401 -7.97 -2.61 15.64
C VAL A 401 -8.19 -2.94 17.11
N SER A 402 -9.45 -3.05 17.54
CA SER A 402 -9.77 -3.49 18.89
C SER A 402 -9.21 -4.90 19.16
N LYS A 403 -8.99 -5.23 20.43
CA LYS A 403 -8.50 -6.56 20.83
C LYS A 403 -9.42 -7.69 20.34
N GLU A 404 -10.73 -7.43 20.32
CA GLU A 404 -11.74 -8.38 19.88
C GLU A 404 -11.67 -8.65 18.37
N VAL A 405 -11.48 -7.60 17.57
CA VAL A 405 -11.29 -7.73 16.11
C VAL A 405 -9.96 -8.42 15.81
N LYS A 406 -8.89 -8.03 16.48
CA LYS A 406 -7.57 -8.66 16.36
C LYS A 406 -7.61 -10.15 16.65
N ALA A 407 -8.25 -10.54 17.76
CA ALA A 407 -8.39 -11.96 18.14
C ALA A 407 -9.10 -12.76 17.04
N LYS A 408 -10.16 -12.21 16.44
CA LYS A 408 -10.88 -12.87 15.34
C LYS A 408 -10.03 -13.00 14.08
N LEU A 409 -9.26 -11.97 13.74
CA LEU A 409 -8.35 -12.00 12.59
C LEU A 409 -7.25 -13.05 12.77
N LEU A 410 -6.63 -13.12 13.94
CA LEU A 410 -5.62 -14.12 14.27
C LEU A 410 -6.18 -15.54 14.27
N GLU A 411 -7.36 -15.76 14.88
CA GLU A 411 -8.03 -17.06 14.85
C GLU A 411 -8.35 -17.50 13.41
N ARG A 412 -8.80 -16.58 12.57
CA ARG A 412 -9.02 -16.84 11.15
C ARG A 412 -7.71 -17.21 10.46
N TYR A 413 -6.66 -16.44 10.65
CA TYR A 413 -5.35 -16.67 10.06
C TYR A 413 -4.82 -18.07 10.43
N GLU A 414 -4.80 -18.43 11.70
CA GLU A 414 -4.35 -19.75 12.17
C GLU A 414 -5.14 -20.90 11.53
N ARG A 415 -6.46 -20.75 11.43
CA ARG A 415 -7.32 -21.72 10.77
C ARG A 415 -7.01 -21.83 9.28
N ASP A 416 -6.86 -20.72 8.58
CA ASP A 416 -6.66 -20.68 7.14
C ASP A 416 -5.24 -21.20 6.77
N ILE A 417 -4.21 -20.90 7.58
CA ILE A 417 -2.87 -21.48 7.48
C ILE A 417 -2.91 -23.01 7.68
N ALA A 418 -3.63 -23.50 8.68
CA ALA A 418 -3.73 -24.94 8.89
C ALA A 418 -4.41 -25.65 7.72
N ALA A 419 -5.45 -25.04 7.13
CA ALA A 419 -6.11 -25.56 5.94
C ALA A 419 -5.18 -25.54 4.70
N PHE A 420 -4.38 -24.48 4.54
CA PHE A 420 -3.34 -24.40 3.52
C PHE A 420 -2.29 -25.51 3.69
N ALA A 421 -1.70 -25.62 4.89
CA ALA A 421 -0.70 -26.64 5.17
C ALA A 421 -1.24 -28.05 4.90
N ALA A 422 -2.46 -28.37 5.34
CA ALA A 422 -3.09 -29.67 5.09
C ALA A 422 -3.30 -29.94 3.59
N ARG A 423 -3.60 -28.92 2.78
CA ARG A 423 -3.81 -29.05 1.33
C ARG A 423 -2.55 -29.46 0.60
N TYR A 424 -1.39 -28.95 1.02
CA TYR A 424 -0.09 -29.17 0.37
C TYR A 424 0.79 -30.22 1.08
N ALA A 425 0.44 -30.65 2.30
CA ALA A 425 1.22 -31.63 3.06
C ALA A 425 1.20 -33.01 2.43
N GLU A 426 0.06 -33.45 1.93
CA GLU A 426 -0.14 -34.79 1.42
C GLU A 426 -0.35 -34.82 -0.11
N GLY A 427 0.10 -35.91 -0.75
CA GLY A 427 -0.09 -36.15 -2.17
C GLY A 427 0.78 -35.28 -3.08
N ASP A 428 0.27 -35.04 -4.28
CA ASP A 428 0.94 -34.26 -5.32
C ASP A 428 0.63 -32.77 -5.19
N TRP A 429 1.53 -32.02 -4.55
CA TRP A 429 1.40 -30.57 -4.36
C TRP A 429 1.39 -29.82 -5.69
N ARG A 430 2.04 -30.32 -6.74
CA ARG A 430 2.00 -29.71 -8.09
C ARG A 430 0.60 -29.70 -8.65
N ARG A 431 -0.11 -30.81 -8.47
CA ARG A 431 -1.51 -30.89 -8.90
C ARG A 431 -2.41 -29.93 -8.12
N GLN A 432 -2.10 -29.68 -6.85
CA GLN A 432 -2.85 -28.67 -6.08
C GLN A 432 -2.53 -27.25 -6.58
N ALA A 433 -1.26 -26.93 -6.82
CA ALA A 433 -0.84 -25.64 -7.36
C ALA A 433 -1.54 -25.32 -8.70
N LEU A 434 -1.66 -26.29 -9.60
CA LEU A 434 -2.34 -26.11 -10.89
C LEU A 434 -3.85 -25.80 -10.79
N ARG A 435 -4.48 -26.03 -9.64
CA ARG A 435 -5.88 -25.66 -9.40
C ARG A 435 -6.07 -24.23 -8.95
N VAL A 436 -4.99 -23.57 -8.56
CA VAL A 436 -5.04 -22.17 -8.13
C VAL A 436 -5.15 -21.27 -9.36
N ASP A 437 -6.19 -20.46 -9.43
CA ASP A 437 -6.38 -19.45 -10.46
C ASP A 437 -5.56 -18.19 -10.11
N ALA A 438 -4.23 -18.34 -10.13
CA ALA A 438 -3.31 -17.25 -9.86
C ALA A 438 -3.30 -16.26 -11.04
N ARG A 439 -3.20 -14.98 -10.69
CA ARG A 439 -3.18 -13.88 -11.68
C ARG A 439 -1.87 -13.10 -11.55
N PRO A 440 -0.82 -13.51 -12.28
CA PRO A 440 0.43 -12.79 -12.27
C PRO A 440 0.25 -11.33 -12.72
N SER A 441 0.87 -10.43 -12.01
CA SER A 441 0.91 -8.98 -12.30
C SER A 441 1.85 -8.67 -13.47
N GLY A 442 1.91 -7.41 -13.90
CA GLY A 442 2.95 -6.96 -14.84
C GLY A 442 4.34 -7.07 -14.24
N TYR A 443 4.50 -6.74 -12.94
CA TYR A 443 5.76 -6.94 -12.22
C TYR A 443 6.19 -8.42 -12.22
N ALA A 444 5.27 -9.32 -11.92
CA ALA A 444 5.57 -10.77 -11.93
C ALA A 444 6.07 -11.24 -13.29
N ARG A 445 5.42 -10.83 -14.37
CA ARG A 445 5.84 -11.20 -15.73
C ARG A 445 7.19 -10.61 -16.09
N LYS A 446 7.44 -9.35 -15.78
CA LYS A 446 8.65 -8.62 -16.16
C LYS A 446 9.87 -8.99 -15.31
N TYR A 447 9.73 -9.02 -14.01
CA TYR A 447 10.86 -9.15 -13.07
C TYR A 447 11.00 -10.54 -12.44
N LEU A 448 9.88 -11.22 -12.18
CA LEU A 448 9.91 -12.56 -11.61
C LEU A 448 9.97 -13.64 -12.68
N LEU A 449 9.66 -13.30 -13.94
CA LEU A 449 9.57 -14.22 -15.07
C LEU A 449 8.54 -15.33 -14.83
N VAL A 450 7.43 -14.98 -14.21
CA VAL A 450 6.24 -15.81 -14.06
C VAL A 450 5.34 -15.53 -15.26
N PRO A 451 4.95 -16.54 -16.05
CA PRO A 451 4.19 -16.38 -17.28
C PRO A 451 2.73 -15.90 -17.07
#